data_d546e827d4532d5123bdf21d4e0e7e8b
#
_entry.id   d546e827d4532d5123bdf21d4e0e7e8b
#
_cell.length_a   1.000
_cell.length_b   1.000
_cell.length_c   1.000
_cell.angle_alpha   90.00
_cell.angle_beta   90.00
_cell.angle_gamma   90.00
#
_symmetry.space_group_name_H-M   'P 1'
#
loop_
_entity.id
_entity.type
_entity.pdbx_description
1 polymer ?
#
loop_
_entity_poly.entity_id
_entity_poly.type
_entity_poly.pdbx_seq_one_letter_code
_entity_poly.pdbx_strand_id
1 'polypeptide(L)'
;MIKLDHLVAGYEGLAIAPSLSGTIETGSMTAIVGLNGCGKSTLLKTLAGFIPPVNGRLSWRNGRPVIGWLAQRHALESQFPLTVQDVVSQGAWPQVSLLRGLRRDSRLRIRASLERVGLLSMAKMPIEELSGGQFQRMLFARVMVQGAPLVMLDEPFTGIDEATSCELMNLILEMHQQGQTILAVLHDNRRVADYFPKTMLLTTERVHWGRTSEVLPAFHSARMA
;
A
#
# COMPACT_ATOMS: atom_id res chain seq x y z
N MET A 1 -15.12 0.87 4.13
CA MET A 1 -15.65 -0.49 3.95
C MET A 1 -15.88 -0.75 2.47
N ILE A 2 -15.26 -1.80 1.95
CA ILE A 2 -15.34 -2.22 0.55
C ILE A 2 -16.04 -3.57 0.52
N LYS A 3 -17.14 -3.70 -0.21
CA LYS A 3 -17.84 -4.97 -0.42
C LYS A 3 -17.46 -5.53 -1.78
N LEU A 4 -17.06 -6.77 -1.80
CA LEU A 4 -16.69 -7.57 -2.98
C LEU A 4 -17.77 -8.62 -3.19
N ASP A 5 -18.29 -8.69 -4.40
CA ASP A 5 -19.34 -9.65 -4.79
C ASP A 5 -18.89 -10.37 -6.05
N HIS A 6 -18.43 -11.63 -5.87
CA HIS A 6 -17.86 -12.46 -6.93
C HIS A 6 -16.83 -11.74 -7.82
N LEU A 7 -16.02 -10.85 -7.19
CA LEU A 7 -15.03 -10.03 -7.90
C LEU A 7 -13.95 -10.91 -8.54
N VAL A 8 -13.73 -10.74 -9.83
CA VAL A 8 -12.65 -11.38 -10.59
C VAL A 8 -11.73 -10.29 -11.14
N ALA A 9 -10.48 -10.28 -10.67
CA ALA A 9 -9.47 -9.36 -11.17
C ALA A 9 -8.76 -9.92 -12.40
N GLY A 10 -8.45 -9.04 -13.37
CA GLY A 10 -7.79 -9.42 -14.62
C GLY A 10 -7.59 -8.25 -15.56
N TYR A 11 -7.16 -8.55 -16.77
CA TYR A 11 -6.95 -7.57 -17.85
C TYR A 11 -7.65 -8.03 -19.12
N GLU A 12 -8.22 -7.09 -19.88
CA GLU A 12 -8.80 -7.31 -21.21
C GLU A 12 -9.76 -8.51 -21.28
N GLY A 13 -10.55 -8.73 -20.23
CA GLY A 13 -11.49 -9.84 -20.15
C GLY A 13 -10.87 -11.17 -19.69
N LEU A 14 -9.54 -11.24 -19.52
CA LEU A 14 -8.85 -12.44 -19.02
C LEU A 14 -8.75 -12.40 -17.50
N ALA A 15 -9.35 -13.39 -16.82
CA ALA A 15 -9.23 -13.57 -15.38
C ALA A 15 -7.79 -13.95 -15.01
N ILE A 16 -7.18 -13.21 -14.07
CA ILE A 16 -5.84 -13.49 -13.54
C ILE A 16 -5.92 -13.99 -12.10
N ALA A 17 -6.90 -13.52 -11.35
CA ALA A 17 -7.14 -13.96 -9.98
C ALA A 17 -8.49 -14.69 -9.89
N PRO A 18 -8.62 -15.68 -8.98
CA PRO A 18 -9.89 -16.36 -8.73
C PRO A 18 -10.96 -15.40 -8.21
N SER A 19 -12.23 -15.81 -8.34
CA SER A 19 -13.36 -15.06 -7.80
C SER A 19 -13.27 -14.89 -6.29
N LEU A 20 -13.60 -13.70 -5.81
CA LEU A 20 -13.45 -13.27 -4.43
C LEU A 20 -14.71 -12.57 -3.96
N SER A 21 -15.30 -13.02 -2.84
CA SER A 21 -16.41 -12.36 -2.16
C SER A 21 -16.07 -12.09 -0.70
N GLY A 22 -16.52 -10.93 -0.19
CA GLY A 22 -16.26 -10.56 1.20
C GLY A 22 -16.30 -9.06 1.43
N THR A 23 -15.83 -8.64 2.61
CA THR A 23 -15.84 -7.25 3.01
C THR A 23 -14.51 -6.85 3.65
N ILE A 24 -13.88 -5.79 3.11
CA ILE A 24 -12.74 -5.13 3.75
C ILE A 24 -13.31 -4.05 4.66
N GLU A 25 -13.12 -4.20 5.95
CA GLU A 25 -13.64 -3.27 6.95
C GLU A 25 -12.76 -2.02 7.07
N THR A 26 -13.38 -0.90 7.42
CA THR A 26 -12.65 0.34 7.74
C THR A 26 -11.76 0.11 8.96
N GLY A 27 -10.52 0.62 8.90
CA GLY A 27 -9.54 0.44 9.96
C GLY A 27 -8.96 -0.98 10.04
N SER A 28 -9.24 -1.87 9.08
CA SER A 28 -8.61 -3.19 9.03
C SER A 28 -7.21 -3.13 8.39
N MET A 29 -6.36 -4.08 8.78
CA MET A 29 -5.05 -4.29 8.19
C MET A 29 -4.98 -5.71 7.61
N THR A 30 -4.85 -5.80 6.29
CA THR A 30 -4.94 -7.07 5.55
C THR A 30 -3.75 -7.22 4.60
N ALA A 31 -3.05 -8.35 4.70
CA ALA A 31 -2.02 -8.75 3.75
C ALA A 31 -2.63 -9.50 2.56
N ILE A 32 -2.07 -9.31 1.37
CA ILE A 32 -2.37 -10.09 0.17
C ILE A 32 -1.10 -10.87 -0.15
N VAL A 33 -1.19 -12.20 -0.08
CA VAL A 33 -0.06 -13.11 -0.30
C VAL A 33 -0.40 -14.16 -1.35
N GLY A 34 0.61 -14.82 -1.90
CA GLY A 34 0.47 -15.87 -2.91
C GLY A 34 1.70 -15.94 -3.81
N LEU A 35 1.75 -16.93 -4.69
CA LEU A 35 2.87 -17.11 -5.63
C LEU A 35 3.03 -15.93 -6.58
N ASN A 36 4.22 -15.80 -7.18
CA ASN A 36 4.45 -14.82 -8.22
C ASN A 36 3.55 -15.12 -9.43
N GLY A 37 2.97 -14.06 -10.01
CA GLY A 37 2.06 -14.20 -11.16
C GLY A 37 0.61 -14.58 -10.81
N CYS A 38 0.25 -14.87 -9.55
CA CYS A 38 -1.13 -15.24 -9.18
C CYS A 38 -2.13 -14.06 -9.13
N GLY A 39 -1.72 -12.85 -9.55
CA GLY A 39 -2.63 -11.71 -9.69
C GLY A 39 -2.74 -10.79 -8.47
N LYS A 40 -1.82 -10.83 -7.49
CA LYS A 40 -1.84 -9.96 -6.29
C LYS A 40 -1.91 -8.46 -6.62
N SER A 41 -0.97 -7.98 -7.42
CA SER A 41 -0.94 -6.57 -7.85
C SER A 41 -2.14 -6.20 -8.73
N THR A 42 -2.61 -7.15 -9.55
CA THR A 42 -3.82 -6.98 -10.37
C THR A 42 -5.05 -6.84 -9.48
N LEU A 43 -5.19 -7.70 -8.46
CA LEU A 43 -6.26 -7.59 -7.47
C LEU A 43 -6.18 -6.26 -6.74
N LEU A 44 -5.00 -5.87 -6.26
CA LEU A 44 -4.81 -4.60 -5.55
C LEU A 44 -5.20 -3.39 -6.43
N LYS A 45 -4.80 -3.38 -7.72
CA LYS A 45 -5.18 -2.34 -8.69
C LYS A 45 -6.68 -2.34 -8.99
N THR A 46 -7.32 -3.51 -9.04
CA THR A 46 -8.78 -3.63 -9.20
C THR A 46 -9.49 -3.09 -7.96
N LEU A 47 -9.02 -3.43 -6.76
CA LEU A 47 -9.55 -2.88 -5.50
C LEU A 47 -9.35 -1.37 -5.40
N ALA A 48 -8.26 -0.83 -5.94
CA ALA A 48 -8.03 0.60 -6.05
C ALA A 48 -8.92 1.27 -7.11
N GLY A 49 -9.57 0.49 -7.99
CA GLY A 49 -10.36 0.98 -9.11
C GLY A 49 -9.51 1.61 -10.22
N PHE A 50 -8.24 1.21 -10.35
CA PHE A 50 -7.38 1.61 -11.48
C PHE A 50 -7.67 0.78 -12.73
N ILE A 51 -8.11 -0.47 -12.53
CA ILE A 51 -8.57 -1.36 -13.59
C ILE A 51 -9.97 -1.89 -13.22
N PRO A 52 -10.88 -2.03 -14.20
CA PRO A 52 -12.19 -2.60 -13.92
C PRO A 52 -12.06 -4.10 -13.62
N PRO A 53 -12.95 -4.68 -12.80
CA PRO A 53 -13.02 -6.13 -12.65
C PRO A 53 -13.48 -6.78 -13.97
N VAL A 54 -12.96 -7.99 -14.23
CA VAL A 54 -13.41 -8.83 -15.36
C VAL A 54 -14.82 -9.34 -15.13
N ASN A 55 -15.15 -9.67 -13.87
CA ASN A 55 -16.48 -10.10 -13.46
C ASN A 55 -16.75 -9.69 -12.01
N GLY A 56 -18.02 -9.75 -11.60
CA GLY A 56 -18.46 -9.40 -10.25
C GLY A 56 -18.51 -7.89 -10.01
N ARG A 57 -18.59 -7.49 -8.75
CA ARG A 57 -18.78 -6.09 -8.36
C ARG A 57 -17.90 -5.71 -7.18
N LEU A 58 -17.42 -4.48 -7.21
CA LEU A 58 -16.80 -3.78 -6.10
C LEU A 58 -17.69 -2.59 -5.74
N SER A 59 -18.08 -2.48 -4.48
CA SER A 59 -18.88 -1.36 -4.00
C SER A 59 -18.30 -0.74 -2.74
N TRP A 60 -18.47 0.58 -2.62
CA TRP A 60 -18.00 1.41 -1.51
C TRP A 60 -19.20 1.88 -0.69
N ARG A 61 -19.24 1.58 0.61
CA ARG A 61 -20.38 1.93 1.46
C ARG A 61 -20.68 3.44 1.49
N ASN A 62 -19.63 4.27 1.49
CA ASN A 62 -19.74 5.73 1.62
C ASN A 62 -19.10 6.45 0.43
N GLY A 63 -19.15 5.87 -0.77
CA GLY A 63 -18.40 6.36 -1.92
C GLY A 63 -16.91 5.96 -1.86
N ARG A 64 -16.21 6.10 -2.98
CA ARG A 64 -14.78 5.77 -3.09
C ARG A 64 -13.95 6.79 -2.31
N PRO A 65 -13.17 6.37 -1.31
CA PRO A 65 -12.31 7.26 -0.54
C PRO A 65 -11.10 7.70 -1.36
N VAL A 66 -10.38 8.70 -0.87
CA VAL A 66 -9.01 8.96 -1.30
C VAL A 66 -8.15 7.75 -0.94
N ILE A 67 -7.34 7.29 -1.88
CA ILE A 67 -6.48 6.11 -1.71
C ILE A 67 -5.03 6.57 -1.71
N GLY A 68 -4.32 6.26 -0.62
CA GLY A 68 -2.87 6.35 -0.55
C GLY A 68 -2.26 5.16 -1.30
N TRP A 69 -1.70 5.42 -2.47
CA TRP A 69 -1.14 4.37 -3.31
C TRP A 69 0.38 4.39 -3.31
N LEU A 70 0.97 3.26 -2.93
CA LEU A 70 2.40 3.01 -3.09
C LEU A 70 2.57 1.91 -4.14
N ALA A 71 3.04 2.32 -5.32
CA ALA A 71 3.30 1.41 -6.44
C ALA A 71 4.61 0.65 -6.24
N GLN A 72 4.70 -0.51 -6.88
CA GLN A 72 5.97 -1.21 -7.07
C GLN A 72 7.01 -0.29 -7.73
N ARG A 73 8.27 -0.39 -7.32
CA ARG A 73 9.37 0.55 -7.62
C ARG A 73 9.56 0.93 -9.11
N HIS A 74 9.14 0.08 -10.04
CA HIS A 74 9.31 0.30 -11.49
C HIS A 74 8.39 1.37 -12.11
N ALA A 75 7.45 1.93 -11.34
CA ALA A 75 6.43 2.85 -11.87
C ALA A 75 6.85 4.34 -11.83
N LEU A 76 7.99 4.69 -11.22
CA LEU A 76 8.53 6.06 -11.24
C LEU A 76 9.76 6.08 -12.16
N GLU A 77 9.57 6.62 -13.35
CA GLU A 77 10.69 6.91 -14.26
C GLU A 77 11.59 7.95 -13.60
N SER A 78 12.85 7.56 -13.35
CA SER A 78 13.90 8.40 -12.76
C SER A 78 14.38 9.53 -13.69
N GLN A 79 13.79 9.69 -14.86
CA GLN A 79 14.22 10.65 -15.88
C GLN A 79 13.68 12.08 -15.68
N PHE A 80 12.86 12.31 -14.66
CA PHE A 80 12.33 13.64 -14.40
C PHE A 80 13.17 14.32 -13.30
N PRO A 81 13.64 15.56 -13.46
CA PRO A 81 14.48 16.26 -12.48
C PRO A 81 13.64 16.72 -11.28
N LEU A 82 13.16 15.74 -10.48
CA LEU A 82 12.40 16.00 -9.26
C LEU A 82 13.28 15.89 -8.04
N THR A 83 13.05 16.77 -7.08
CA THR A 83 13.63 16.64 -5.73
C THR A 83 12.77 15.74 -4.84
N VAL A 84 13.37 15.27 -3.74
CA VAL A 84 12.66 14.53 -2.68
C VAL A 84 11.42 15.29 -2.21
N GLN A 85 11.56 16.59 -1.98
CA GLN A 85 10.46 17.44 -1.54
C GLN A 85 9.35 17.56 -2.61
N ASP A 86 9.69 17.59 -3.89
CA ASP A 86 8.71 17.66 -4.97
C ASP A 86 7.84 16.42 -4.99
N VAL A 87 8.45 15.23 -4.90
CA VAL A 87 7.73 13.95 -4.87
C VAL A 87 6.85 13.85 -3.61
N VAL A 88 7.37 14.20 -2.44
CA VAL A 88 6.60 14.14 -1.19
C VAL A 88 5.45 15.15 -1.20
N SER A 89 5.64 16.31 -1.81
CA SER A 89 4.61 17.36 -1.95
C SER A 89 3.42 16.92 -2.80
N GLN A 90 3.60 15.99 -3.74
CA GLN A 90 2.49 15.41 -4.53
C GLN A 90 1.45 14.73 -3.63
N GLY A 91 1.84 14.23 -2.45
CA GLY A 91 0.91 13.68 -1.46
C GLY A 91 -0.15 14.68 -1.00
N ALA A 92 0.13 15.97 -1.06
CA ALA A 92 -0.82 17.02 -0.68
C ALA A 92 -1.82 17.39 -1.81
N TRP A 93 -1.59 16.97 -3.07
CA TRP A 93 -2.39 17.40 -4.23
C TRP A 93 -3.89 17.12 -4.13
N PRO A 94 -4.38 16.00 -3.59
CA PRO A 94 -5.82 15.77 -3.45
C PRO A 94 -6.54 16.84 -2.60
N GLN A 95 -5.78 17.63 -1.83
CA GLN A 95 -6.30 18.63 -0.90
C GLN A 95 -5.98 20.08 -1.34
N VAL A 96 -5.29 20.23 -2.50
CA VAL A 96 -4.84 21.54 -3.00
C VAL A 96 -5.72 22.00 -4.15
N SER A 97 -6.23 23.24 -4.06
CA SER A 97 -6.85 23.91 -5.21
C SER A 97 -5.75 24.38 -6.14
N LEU A 98 -5.91 24.16 -7.45
CA LEU A 98 -4.99 24.60 -8.52
C LEU A 98 -4.63 26.11 -8.44
N LEU A 99 -5.52 26.92 -7.84
CA LEU A 99 -5.36 28.37 -7.76
C LEU A 99 -4.73 28.89 -6.45
N ARG A 100 -4.59 28.04 -5.41
CA ARG A 100 -4.19 28.53 -4.07
C ARG A 100 -2.83 28.05 -3.57
N GLY A 101 -2.14 27.18 -4.35
CA GLY A 101 -0.85 26.62 -3.94
C GLY A 101 -0.91 25.78 -2.64
N LEU A 102 0.25 25.39 -2.12
CA LEU A 102 0.36 24.63 -0.87
C LEU A 102 0.01 25.49 0.34
N ARG A 103 -1.02 25.10 1.09
CA ARG A 103 -1.42 25.72 2.35
C ARG A 103 -0.33 25.52 3.43
N ARG A 104 -0.34 26.37 4.45
CA ARG A 104 0.61 26.27 5.59
C ARG A 104 0.58 24.88 6.23
N ASP A 105 -0.60 24.32 6.45
CA ASP A 105 -0.78 22.98 7.04
C ASP A 105 -0.18 21.88 6.17
N SER A 106 -0.29 21.99 4.83
CA SER A 106 0.32 21.03 3.90
C SER A 106 1.85 21.09 3.99
N ARG A 107 2.43 22.28 4.08
CA ARG A 107 3.89 22.45 4.24
C ARG A 107 4.39 21.85 5.56
N LEU A 108 3.64 22.02 6.65
CA LEU A 108 3.96 21.41 7.95
C LEU A 108 3.92 19.89 7.88
N ARG A 109 2.88 19.31 7.25
CA ARG A 109 2.77 17.86 7.05
C ARG A 109 3.90 17.31 6.19
N ILE A 110 4.27 17.99 5.10
CA ILE A 110 5.39 17.59 4.23
C ILE A 110 6.67 17.55 5.05
N ARG A 111 6.96 18.62 5.82
CA ARG A 111 8.15 18.70 6.67
C ARG A 111 8.17 17.59 7.72
N ALA A 112 7.08 17.40 8.45
CA ALA A 112 6.95 16.35 9.47
C ALA A 112 7.11 14.93 8.88
N SER A 113 6.55 14.69 7.69
CA SER A 113 6.71 13.40 7.02
C SER A 113 8.15 13.16 6.57
N LEU A 114 8.83 14.17 6.04
CA LEU A 114 10.26 14.08 5.69
C LEU A 114 11.14 13.83 6.92
N GLU A 115 10.85 14.51 8.02
CA GLU A 115 11.55 14.31 9.30
C GLU A 115 11.32 12.91 9.83
N ARG A 116 10.07 12.41 9.80
CA ARG A 116 9.69 11.07 10.29
C ARG A 116 10.41 9.94 9.54
N VAL A 117 10.67 10.11 8.24
CA VAL A 117 11.41 9.13 7.42
C VAL A 117 12.93 9.42 7.33
N GLY A 118 13.44 10.41 8.05
CA GLY A 118 14.87 10.75 8.08
C GLY A 118 15.40 11.38 6.79
N LEU A 119 14.55 12.03 5.99
CA LEU A 119 14.93 12.64 4.70
C LEU A 119 14.86 14.18 4.67
N LEU A 120 14.65 14.83 5.82
CA LEU A 120 14.49 16.30 5.85
C LEU A 120 15.75 17.03 5.34
N SER A 121 16.94 16.57 5.70
CA SER A 121 18.22 17.14 5.22
C SER A 121 18.44 16.94 3.71
N MET A 122 17.77 15.94 3.11
CA MET A 122 17.87 15.56 1.71
C MET A 122 16.69 16.10 0.88
N ALA A 123 15.86 17.00 1.43
CA ALA A 123 14.64 17.49 0.79
C ALA A 123 14.85 18.09 -0.62
N LYS A 124 15.99 18.71 -0.85
CA LYS A 124 16.38 19.32 -2.14
C LYS A 124 17.20 18.40 -3.04
N MET A 125 17.53 17.19 -2.58
CA MET A 125 18.33 16.24 -3.35
C MET A 125 17.51 15.70 -4.53
N PRO A 126 18.09 15.53 -5.73
CA PRO A 126 17.47 14.82 -6.84
C PRO A 126 17.14 13.39 -6.45
N ILE A 127 15.98 12.90 -6.89
CA ILE A 127 15.52 11.54 -6.53
C ILE A 127 16.42 10.43 -7.09
N GLU A 128 17.13 10.70 -8.17
CA GLU A 128 18.10 9.80 -8.83
C GLU A 128 19.34 9.51 -7.97
N GLU A 129 19.68 10.40 -7.05
CA GLU A 129 20.81 10.25 -6.14
C GLU A 129 20.47 9.41 -4.89
N LEU A 130 19.20 9.04 -4.72
CA LEU A 130 18.74 8.29 -3.55
C LEU A 130 19.13 6.81 -3.66
N SER A 131 19.60 6.24 -2.53
CA SER A 131 19.67 4.79 -2.38
C SER A 131 18.26 4.17 -2.45
N GLY A 132 18.19 2.84 -2.68
CA GLY A 132 16.91 2.13 -2.73
C GLY A 132 16.05 2.31 -1.48
N GLY A 133 16.66 2.24 -0.31
CA GLY A 133 15.97 2.45 0.96
C GLY A 133 15.52 3.90 1.16
N GLN A 134 16.35 4.89 0.79
CA GLN A 134 15.98 6.31 0.82
C GLN A 134 14.82 6.60 -0.13
N PHE A 135 14.86 6.07 -1.34
CA PHE A 135 13.78 6.21 -2.31
C PHE A 135 12.46 5.62 -1.77
N GLN A 136 12.53 4.44 -1.17
CA GLN A 136 11.34 3.82 -0.59
C GLN A 136 10.79 4.64 0.59
N ARG A 137 11.65 5.16 1.49
CA ARG A 137 11.26 6.07 2.57
C ARG A 137 10.60 7.35 2.03
N MET A 138 11.09 7.92 0.94
CA MET A 138 10.48 9.07 0.26
C MET A 138 9.06 8.75 -0.22
N LEU A 139 8.84 7.58 -0.82
CA LEU A 139 7.50 7.17 -1.26
C LEU A 139 6.53 7.00 -0.09
N PHE A 140 7.00 6.46 1.04
CA PHE A 140 6.20 6.40 2.27
C PHE A 140 5.86 7.79 2.80
N ALA A 141 6.81 8.73 2.82
CA ALA A 141 6.55 10.11 3.21
C ALA A 141 5.44 10.75 2.35
N ARG A 142 5.44 10.50 1.04
CA ARG A 142 4.37 10.96 0.13
C ARG A 142 3.00 10.38 0.53
N VAL A 143 2.91 9.09 0.85
CA VAL A 143 1.66 8.45 1.30
C VAL A 143 1.21 9.03 2.65
N MET A 144 2.13 9.26 3.57
CA MET A 144 1.83 9.89 4.87
C MET A 144 1.28 11.31 4.71
N VAL A 145 1.88 12.15 3.85
CA VAL A 145 1.38 13.51 3.55
C VAL A 145 -0.05 13.47 3.03
N GLN A 146 -0.40 12.48 2.24
CA GLN A 146 -1.74 12.33 1.69
C GLN A 146 -2.79 12.09 2.77
N GLY A 147 -2.45 11.37 3.87
CA GLY A 147 -3.36 11.10 4.98
C GLY A 147 -4.63 10.37 4.56
N ALA A 148 -4.53 9.51 3.56
CA ALA A 148 -5.66 8.81 2.98
C ALA A 148 -6.27 7.80 3.97
N PRO A 149 -7.61 7.68 4.06
CA PRO A 149 -8.26 6.70 4.95
C PRO A 149 -8.06 5.24 4.51
N LEU A 150 -7.64 5.02 3.27
CA LEU A 150 -7.29 3.72 2.71
C LEU A 150 -5.90 3.79 2.09
N VAL A 151 -4.98 2.96 2.56
CA VAL A 151 -3.61 2.85 2.07
C VAL A 151 -3.43 1.49 1.41
N MET A 152 -2.95 1.49 0.18
CA MET A 152 -2.66 0.31 -0.62
C MET A 152 -1.19 0.27 -1.00
N LEU A 153 -0.49 -0.79 -0.61
CA LEU A 153 0.95 -0.95 -0.74
C LEU A 153 1.24 -2.17 -1.61
N ASP A 154 1.89 -1.95 -2.76
CA ASP A 154 2.27 -3.02 -3.67
C ASP A 154 3.77 -3.33 -3.50
N GLU A 155 4.09 -4.43 -2.80
CA GLU A 155 5.43 -4.90 -2.48
C GLU A 155 6.35 -3.81 -1.84
N PRO A 156 5.94 -3.22 -0.71
CA PRO A 156 6.61 -2.05 -0.13
C PRO A 156 8.05 -2.30 0.36
N PHE A 157 8.48 -3.55 0.48
CA PHE A 157 9.79 -3.94 1.04
C PHE A 157 10.75 -4.52 0.00
N THR A 158 10.38 -4.54 -1.29
CA THR A 158 11.22 -5.13 -2.34
C THR A 158 12.46 -4.28 -2.61
N GLY A 159 13.63 -4.92 -2.57
CA GLY A 159 14.91 -4.28 -2.92
C GLY A 159 15.47 -3.34 -1.86
N ILE A 160 15.09 -3.50 -0.61
CA ILE A 160 15.63 -2.76 0.55
C ILE A 160 16.17 -3.73 1.60
N ASP A 161 17.05 -3.22 2.47
CA ASP A 161 17.63 -3.98 3.58
C ASP A 161 16.62 -4.20 4.72
N GLU A 162 16.95 -5.12 5.62
CA GLU A 162 16.06 -5.51 6.72
C GLU A 162 15.83 -4.36 7.71
N ALA A 163 16.84 -3.54 8.01
CA ALA A 163 16.69 -2.41 8.93
C ALA A 163 15.69 -1.39 8.40
N THR A 164 15.84 -1.00 7.12
CA THR A 164 14.88 -0.13 6.43
C THR A 164 13.49 -0.77 6.38
N SER A 165 13.39 -2.07 6.13
CA SER A 165 12.11 -2.79 6.12
C SER A 165 11.39 -2.73 7.47
N CYS A 166 12.13 -2.87 8.58
CA CYS A 166 11.58 -2.74 9.94
C CYS A 166 11.09 -1.31 10.20
N GLU A 167 11.86 -0.28 9.81
CA GLU A 167 11.43 1.12 9.93
C GLU A 167 10.13 1.38 9.17
N LEU A 168 10.02 0.92 7.92
CA LEU A 168 8.82 1.08 7.10
C LEU A 168 7.62 0.30 7.66
N MET A 169 7.87 -0.88 8.25
CA MET A 169 6.79 -1.62 8.92
C MET A 169 6.23 -0.84 10.11
N ASN A 170 7.08 -0.18 10.90
CA ASN A 170 6.63 0.69 11.99
C ASN A 170 5.76 1.86 11.47
N LEU A 171 6.10 2.45 10.32
CA LEU A 171 5.25 3.49 9.70
C LEU A 171 3.88 2.94 9.28
N ILE A 172 3.81 1.71 8.76
CA ILE A 172 2.54 1.05 8.42
C ILE A 172 1.69 0.83 9.68
N LEU A 173 2.31 0.37 10.77
CA LEU A 173 1.63 0.19 12.05
C LEU A 173 1.10 1.52 12.63
N GLU A 174 1.89 2.59 12.56
CA GLU A 174 1.46 3.92 12.97
C GLU A 174 0.24 4.41 12.16
N MET A 175 0.27 4.27 10.83
CA MET A 175 -0.86 4.60 9.97
C MET A 175 -2.11 3.79 10.35
N HIS A 176 -1.97 2.49 10.62
CA HIS A 176 -3.07 1.64 11.07
C HIS A 176 -3.60 2.08 12.44
N GLN A 177 -2.73 2.39 13.41
CA GLN A 177 -3.11 2.89 14.74
C GLN A 177 -3.87 4.24 14.67
N GLN A 178 -3.59 5.04 13.64
CA GLN A 178 -4.31 6.28 13.34
C GLN A 178 -5.69 6.03 12.68
N GLY A 179 -6.11 4.77 12.54
CA GLY A 179 -7.41 4.37 12.00
C GLY A 179 -7.44 4.19 10.47
N GLN A 180 -6.30 4.26 9.80
CA GLN A 180 -6.26 4.00 8.35
C GLN A 180 -6.46 2.51 8.06
N THR A 181 -7.16 2.23 6.97
CA THR A 181 -7.31 0.87 6.43
C THR A 181 -6.09 0.55 5.58
N ILE A 182 -5.44 -0.58 5.83
CA ILE A 182 -4.22 -0.98 5.13
C ILE A 182 -4.46 -2.25 4.31
N LEU A 183 -4.12 -2.22 3.03
CA LEU A 183 -3.99 -3.40 2.16
C LEU A 183 -2.57 -3.45 1.63
N ALA A 184 -1.84 -4.54 1.87
CA ALA A 184 -0.46 -4.68 1.45
C ALA A 184 -0.23 -6.00 0.74
N VAL A 185 0.36 -5.96 -0.46
CA VAL A 185 0.91 -7.14 -1.14
C VAL A 185 2.28 -7.43 -0.55
N LEU A 186 2.45 -8.63 0.00
CA LEU A 186 3.68 -9.04 0.67
C LEU A 186 4.10 -10.45 0.21
N HIS A 187 5.42 -10.72 0.30
CA HIS A 187 6.01 -12.03 -0.02
C HIS A 187 6.53 -12.76 1.23
N ASP A 188 6.85 -12.02 2.29
CA ASP A 188 7.37 -12.60 3.54
C ASP A 188 6.22 -13.02 4.46
N ASN A 189 5.93 -14.34 4.46
CA ASN A 189 4.88 -14.91 5.30
C ASN A 189 5.14 -14.78 6.81
N ARG A 190 6.40 -14.72 7.26
CA ARG A 190 6.74 -14.48 8.67
C ARG A 190 6.31 -13.08 9.08
N ARG A 191 6.70 -12.08 8.30
CA ARG A 191 6.29 -10.68 8.53
C ARG A 191 4.77 -10.53 8.50
N VAL A 192 4.09 -11.24 7.59
CA VAL A 192 2.62 -11.26 7.56
C VAL A 192 2.04 -11.87 8.85
N ALA A 193 2.55 -13.00 9.31
CA ALA A 193 2.10 -13.64 10.55
C ALA A 193 2.36 -12.78 11.79
N ASP A 194 3.45 -12.01 11.79
CA ASP A 194 3.83 -11.16 12.91
C ASP A 194 3.01 -9.88 13.03
N TYR A 195 2.62 -9.27 11.91
CA TYR A 195 2.10 -7.91 11.92
C TYR A 195 0.67 -7.78 11.37
N PHE A 196 0.20 -8.69 10.50
CA PHE A 196 -1.08 -8.54 9.84
C PHE A 196 -2.16 -9.44 10.46
N PRO A 197 -3.23 -8.87 11.04
CA PRO A 197 -4.30 -9.66 11.66
C PRO A 197 -5.15 -10.44 10.65
N LYS A 198 -5.24 -9.95 9.39
CA LYS A 198 -6.01 -10.57 8.31
C LYS A 198 -5.14 -10.84 7.08
N THR A 199 -5.41 -11.92 6.38
CA THR A 199 -4.68 -12.32 5.18
C THR A 199 -5.64 -12.79 4.09
N MET A 200 -5.35 -12.40 2.85
CA MET A 200 -5.89 -12.97 1.62
C MET A 200 -4.78 -13.78 0.95
N LEU A 201 -4.88 -15.10 0.98
CA LEU A 201 -3.96 -15.99 0.27
C LEU A 201 -4.56 -16.32 -1.10
N LEU A 202 -3.92 -15.81 -2.15
CA LEU A 202 -4.27 -16.11 -3.53
C LEU A 202 -3.57 -17.39 -3.97
N THR A 203 -4.35 -18.39 -4.36
CA THR A 203 -3.88 -19.58 -5.07
C THR A 203 -4.39 -19.52 -6.52
N THR A 204 -4.05 -20.51 -7.34
CA THR A 204 -4.55 -20.61 -8.72
C THR A 204 -6.05 -20.91 -8.80
N GLU A 205 -6.62 -21.55 -7.77
CA GLU A 205 -8.00 -22.04 -7.79
C GLU A 205 -8.96 -21.15 -6.97
N ARG A 206 -8.47 -20.58 -5.85
CA ARG A 206 -9.32 -19.85 -4.91
C ARG A 206 -8.54 -18.84 -4.09
N VAL A 207 -9.29 -17.94 -3.43
CA VAL A 207 -8.75 -17.02 -2.43
C VAL A 207 -9.18 -17.50 -1.05
N HIS A 208 -8.21 -17.75 -0.18
CA HIS A 208 -8.47 -17.98 1.23
C HIS A 208 -8.36 -16.64 1.96
N TRP A 209 -9.44 -16.20 2.56
CA TRP A 209 -9.49 -14.90 3.24
C TRP A 209 -10.03 -15.04 4.66
N GLY A 210 -9.23 -14.67 5.65
CA GLY A 210 -9.59 -14.79 7.06
C GLY A 210 -8.54 -14.21 7.99
N ARG A 211 -8.55 -14.67 9.23
CA ARG A 211 -7.50 -14.36 10.19
C ARG A 211 -6.18 -14.97 9.73
N THR A 212 -5.10 -14.23 9.91
CA THR A 212 -3.77 -14.71 9.48
C THR A 212 -3.39 -16.04 10.10
N SER A 213 -3.74 -16.26 11.39
CA SER A 213 -3.52 -17.53 12.10
C SER A 213 -4.24 -18.73 11.47
N GLU A 214 -5.38 -18.50 10.82
CA GLU A 214 -6.18 -19.53 10.15
C GLU A 214 -5.71 -19.77 8.70
N VAL A 215 -5.30 -18.70 8.02
CA VAL A 215 -4.87 -18.72 6.61
C VAL A 215 -3.42 -19.19 6.46
N LEU A 216 -2.55 -18.83 7.42
CA LEU A 216 -1.12 -19.17 7.46
C LEU A 216 -0.73 -19.90 8.76
N PRO A 217 -1.30 -21.06 9.09
CA PRO A 217 -1.11 -21.72 10.39
C PRO A 217 0.35 -22.13 10.64
N ALA A 218 1.10 -22.55 9.63
CA ALA A 218 2.50 -22.98 9.76
C ALA A 218 3.46 -21.87 10.24
N PHE A 219 3.11 -20.60 10.04
CA PHE A 219 3.93 -19.46 10.47
C PHE A 219 3.51 -18.90 11.83
N HIS A 220 2.35 -19.33 12.35
CA HIS A 220 1.84 -18.88 13.66
C HIS A 220 2.36 -19.77 14.81
N SER A 221 2.50 -21.06 14.56
CA SER A 221 2.99 -22.03 15.58
C SER A 221 4.46 -21.86 15.95
N ALA A 222 5.28 -21.25 15.08
CA ALA A 222 6.69 -20.95 15.37
C ALA A 222 6.90 -19.85 16.44
N ARG A 223 5.86 -19.14 16.87
CA ARG A 223 5.91 -18.08 17.88
C ARG A 223 5.61 -18.59 19.30
N MET A 224 5.10 -19.80 19.45
CA MET A 224 4.75 -20.42 20.73
C MET A 224 5.76 -21.47 21.21
N ALA A 225 6.85 -21.66 20.51
CA ALA A 225 7.99 -22.51 20.87
C ALA A 225 9.23 -21.67 21.18
#